data_0c99beaa605024b94579c283a76df24b
#
_entry.id   0c99beaa605024b94579c283a76df24b
#
_cell.length_a   1.000
_cell.length_b   1.000
_cell.length_c   1.000
_cell.angle_alpha   90.00
_cell.angle_beta   90.00
_cell.angle_gamma   90.00
#
_symmetry.space_group_name_H-M   'P 1'
#
loop_
_entity.id
_entity.type
_entity.pdbx_description
1 polymer ?
#
loop_
_entity_poly.entity_id
_entity_poly.type
_entity_poly.pdbx_seq_one_letter_code
_entity_poly.pdbx_strand_id
1 'polypeptide(L)'
;MDNLYEIYLDQAKLMHKDPKVWKGHMIKRYMPQIKEIIAKYNVKTILDYGCGKAQHHPDGWNSYKYDPAVPKFEKKPEAGRKFDLVICIDVLEHIPETDLPRIIKELFDYSGKYVFATAAVKEAGKTLPNGLNAHATVRPQEWWNELFAPYKNYTLDFTTKKPTKRKKYYVLGQKVKANKIR
;
A
#
# COMPACT_ATOMS: atom_id res chain seq x y z
N MET A 1 10.98 -1.17 -25.68
CA MET A 1 9.62 -1.44 -25.19
C MET A 1 9.44 -0.63 -23.93
N ASP A 2 8.44 0.25 -23.93
CA ASP A 2 8.17 1.06 -22.74
C ASP A 2 7.83 0.17 -21.57
N ASN A 3 8.46 0.43 -20.44
CA ASN A 3 8.20 -0.32 -19.21
C ASN A 3 6.75 -0.05 -18.78
N LEU A 4 5.93 -1.08 -18.69
CA LEU A 4 4.50 -0.94 -18.34
C LEU A 4 4.30 -0.20 -17.01
N TYR A 5 5.22 -0.36 -16.06
CA TYR A 5 5.22 0.37 -14.79
C TYR A 5 5.32 1.89 -15.01
N GLU A 6 6.24 2.33 -15.88
CA GLU A 6 6.41 3.76 -16.19
C GLU A 6 5.18 4.33 -16.90
N ILE A 7 4.55 3.56 -17.80
CA ILE A 7 3.29 3.95 -18.43
C ILE A 7 2.21 4.21 -17.37
N TYR A 8 1.99 3.28 -16.45
CA TYR A 8 1.00 3.45 -15.37
C TYR A 8 1.36 4.60 -14.43
N LEU A 9 2.64 4.76 -14.10
CA LEU A 9 3.12 5.87 -13.26
C LEU A 9 2.88 7.23 -13.90
N ASP A 10 3.16 7.38 -15.18
CA ASP A 10 2.93 8.64 -15.90
C ASP A 10 1.43 8.96 -16.01
N GLN A 11 0.60 7.95 -16.24
CA GLN A 11 -0.84 8.14 -16.20
C GLN A 11 -1.32 8.52 -14.79
N ALA A 12 -0.75 7.95 -13.73
CA ALA A 12 -1.03 8.32 -12.36
C ALA A 12 -0.66 9.79 -12.08
N LYS A 13 0.51 10.25 -12.56
CA LYS A 13 0.91 11.66 -12.47
C LYS A 13 -0.12 12.59 -13.13
N LEU A 14 -0.61 12.20 -14.32
CA LEU A 14 -1.67 12.96 -15.01
C LEU A 14 -2.96 13.01 -14.20
N MET A 15 -3.39 11.89 -13.64
CA MET A 15 -4.58 11.81 -12.78
C MET A 15 -4.44 12.69 -11.53
N HIS A 16 -3.26 12.78 -10.95
CA HIS A 16 -3.01 13.61 -9.78
C HIS A 16 -3.03 15.12 -10.07
N LYS A 17 -2.92 15.56 -11.33
CA LYS A 17 -3.11 16.98 -11.70
C LYS A 17 -4.53 17.47 -11.44
N ASP A 18 -5.55 16.62 -11.53
CA ASP A 18 -6.91 16.97 -11.15
C ASP A 18 -7.05 16.94 -9.61
N PRO A 19 -7.36 18.09 -8.96
CA PRO A 19 -7.51 18.16 -7.50
C PRO A 19 -8.68 17.32 -6.97
N LYS A 20 -9.63 16.92 -7.82
CA LYS A 20 -10.79 16.11 -7.46
C LYS A 20 -10.53 14.61 -7.50
N VAL A 21 -9.42 14.17 -8.10
CA VAL A 21 -9.07 12.76 -8.31
C VAL A 21 -8.01 12.34 -7.29
N TRP A 22 -8.08 11.11 -6.82
CA TRP A 22 -7.12 10.44 -5.94
C TRP A 22 -6.63 11.29 -4.76
N LYS A 23 -7.59 11.76 -3.97
CA LYS A 23 -7.36 12.67 -2.83
C LYS A 23 -6.67 12.01 -1.63
N GLY A 24 -6.37 10.71 -1.67
CA GLY A 24 -5.85 9.98 -0.51
C GLY A 24 -6.90 9.77 0.60
N HIS A 25 -8.19 9.76 0.24
CA HIS A 25 -9.28 9.63 1.23
C HIS A 25 -9.49 8.20 1.74
N MET A 26 -8.91 7.20 1.08
CA MET A 26 -9.10 5.80 1.44
C MET A 26 -8.55 5.45 2.83
N ILE A 27 -7.55 6.18 3.30
CA ILE A 27 -7.05 6.03 4.67
C ILE A 27 -8.16 6.18 5.73
N LYS A 28 -9.15 7.06 5.50
CA LYS A 28 -10.31 7.22 6.41
C LYS A 28 -11.08 5.93 6.62
N ARG A 29 -11.20 5.12 5.57
CA ARG A 29 -11.94 3.86 5.62
C ARG A 29 -11.30 2.85 6.53
N TYR A 30 -9.97 2.85 6.60
CA TYR A 30 -9.17 1.91 7.38
C TYR A 30 -8.67 2.52 8.70
N MET A 31 -9.07 3.74 8.99
CA MET A 31 -8.67 4.46 10.20
C MET A 31 -8.91 3.67 11.50
N PRO A 32 -10.07 2.99 11.68
CA PRO A 32 -10.29 2.18 12.89
C PRO A 32 -9.24 1.07 13.03
N GLN A 33 -8.95 0.34 11.95
CA GLN A 33 -7.97 -0.77 11.94
C GLN A 33 -6.56 -0.25 12.20
N ILE A 34 -6.19 0.86 11.52
CA ILE A 34 -4.85 1.45 11.68
C ILE A 34 -4.65 1.96 13.10
N LYS A 35 -5.64 2.63 13.69
CA LYS A 35 -5.60 3.08 15.09
C LYS A 35 -5.50 1.91 16.07
N GLU A 36 -6.22 0.80 15.83
CA GLU A 36 -6.12 -0.42 16.62
C GLU A 36 -4.69 -0.99 16.54
N ILE A 37 -4.09 -1.08 15.35
CA ILE A 37 -2.71 -1.53 15.16
C ILE A 37 -1.74 -0.62 15.92
N ILE A 38 -1.87 0.69 15.78
CA ILE A 38 -1.01 1.66 16.46
C ILE A 38 -1.07 1.48 17.97
N ALA A 39 -2.26 1.37 18.55
CA ALA A 39 -2.45 1.22 19.98
C ALA A 39 -1.97 -0.14 20.48
N LYS A 40 -2.39 -1.23 19.81
CA LYS A 40 -2.08 -2.62 20.23
C LYS A 40 -0.58 -2.92 20.20
N TYR A 41 0.13 -2.38 19.20
CA TYR A 41 1.53 -2.72 18.96
C TYR A 41 2.49 -1.56 19.27
N ASN A 42 2.01 -0.51 19.90
CA ASN A 42 2.82 0.66 20.29
C ASN A 42 3.64 1.22 19.12
N VAL A 43 2.98 1.43 17.97
CA VAL A 43 3.61 1.98 16.77
C VAL A 43 4.01 3.44 17.01
N LYS A 44 5.26 3.79 16.70
CA LYS A 44 5.80 5.15 16.88
C LYS A 44 6.08 5.85 15.55
N THR A 45 6.42 5.08 14.52
CA THR A 45 6.77 5.61 13.20
C THR A 45 6.01 4.90 12.10
N ILE A 46 5.52 5.67 11.13
CA ILE A 46 4.67 5.15 10.04
C ILE A 46 5.26 5.58 8.69
N LEU A 47 5.29 4.66 7.72
CA LEU A 47 5.42 5.00 6.31
C LEU A 47 4.05 4.84 5.66
N ASP A 48 3.53 5.90 5.06
CA ASP A 48 2.36 5.85 4.18
C ASP A 48 2.85 5.77 2.73
N TYR A 49 2.88 4.54 2.20
CA TYR A 49 3.39 4.21 0.88
C TYR A 49 2.25 4.25 -0.14
N GLY A 50 2.33 5.17 -1.11
CA GLY A 50 1.23 5.47 -2.03
C GLY A 50 0.17 6.37 -1.38
N CYS A 51 0.62 7.39 -0.64
CA CYS A 51 -0.26 8.27 0.16
C CYS A 51 -1.21 9.15 -0.69
N GLY A 52 -1.04 9.18 -2.02
CA GLY A 52 -1.73 10.12 -2.87
C GLY A 52 -1.49 11.57 -2.43
N LYS A 53 -2.53 12.39 -2.47
CA LYS A 53 -2.46 13.78 -2.01
C LYS A 53 -2.46 13.93 -0.48
N ALA A 54 -2.57 12.85 0.27
CA ALA A 54 -2.57 12.78 1.74
C ALA A 54 -3.54 13.77 2.42
N GLN A 55 -4.64 14.17 1.75
CA GLN A 55 -5.57 15.20 2.26
C GLN A 55 -6.29 14.80 3.55
N HIS A 56 -6.32 13.52 3.87
CA HIS A 56 -7.02 12.98 5.04
C HIS A 56 -6.10 12.20 5.97
N HIS A 57 -4.80 12.39 5.79
CA HIS A 57 -3.83 11.80 6.70
C HIS A 57 -3.96 12.49 8.06
N PRO A 58 -4.03 11.75 9.18
CA PRO A 58 -4.17 12.35 10.50
C PRO A 58 -2.99 13.24 10.87
N ASP A 59 -3.29 14.39 11.44
CA ASP A 59 -2.28 15.21 12.11
C ASP A 59 -1.79 14.50 13.37
N GLY A 60 -0.56 14.76 13.76
CA GLY A 60 0.05 14.18 14.96
C GLY A 60 0.63 12.76 14.80
N TRP A 61 0.44 12.09 13.66
CA TRP A 61 1.18 10.87 13.37
C TRP A 61 2.61 11.18 12.94
N ASN A 62 3.59 10.54 13.58
CA ASN A 62 4.97 10.58 13.11
C ASN A 62 5.11 9.72 11.85
N SER A 63 4.72 10.30 10.71
CA SER A 63 4.59 9.59 9.44
C SER A 63 5.44 10.20 8.34
N TYR A 64 6.09 9.34 7.57
CA TYR A 64 6.67 9.66 6.28
C TYR A 64 5.65 9.37 5.19
N LYS A 65 5.42 10.31 4.29
CA LYS A 65 4.48 10.18 3.17
C LYS A 65 5.26 10.01 1.89
N TYR A 66 4.97 8.96 1.14
CA TYR A 66 5.61 8.68 -0.14
C TYR A 66 4.57 8.35 -1.20
N ASP A 67 4.67 9.00 -2.33
CA ASP A 67 3.90 8.69 -3.54
C ASP A 67 4.67 9.17 -4.78
N PRO A 68 5.12 8.26 -5.68
CA PRO A 68 5.94 8.64 -6.83
C PRO A 68 5.19 9.48 -7.87
N ALA A 69 3.86 9.52 -7.81
CA ALA A 69 3.02 10.29 -8.73
C ALA A 69 2.66 11.69 -8.18
N VAL A 70 3.06 12.02 -6.95
CA VAL A 70 2.74 13.29 -6.31
C VAL A 70 4.02 14.06 -5.99
N PRO A 71 4.34 15.16 -6.69
CA PRO A 71 5.62 15.86 -6.55
C PRO A 71 6.00 16.22 -5.11
N LYS A 72 5.01 16.59 -4.28
CA LYS A 72 5.24 16.90 -2.86
C LYS A 72 5.74 15.70 -2.05
N PHE A 73 5.46 14.48 -2.48
CA PHE A 73 5.72 13.23 -1.76
C PHE A 73 6.55 12.23 -2.57
N GLU A 74 7.13 12.64 -3.71
CA GLU A 74 7.88 11.76 -4.61
C GLU A 74 9.23 11.28 -4.06
N LYS A 75 9.74 11.97 -3.03
CA LYS A 75 11.01 11.56 -2.42
C LYS A 75 10.81 10.27 -1.64
N LYS A 76 11.50 9.22 -2.10
CA LYS A 76 11.52 7.93 -1.43
C LYS A 76 12.26 8.02 -0.09
N PRO A 77 11.86 7.26 0.96
CA PRO A 77 12.67 7.17 2.17
C PRO A 77 14.08 6.65 1.85
N GLU A 78 15.05 7.06 2.64
CA GLU A 78 16.43 6.58 2.50
C GLU A 78 16.52 5.06 2.62
N ALA A 79 17.41 4.45 1.85
CA ALA A 79 17.65 3.02 1.90
C ALA A 79 18.06 2.59 3.32
N GLY A 80 17.49 1.47 3.80
CA GLY A 80 17.74 0.97 5.14
C GLY A 80 16.92 1.63 6.26
N ARG A 81 16.25 2.76 6.00
CA ARG A 81 15.33 3.35 6.98
C ARG A 81 14.21 2.37 7.33
N LYS A 82 13.85 2.29 8.60
CA LYS A 82 12.79 1.41 9.11
C LYS A 82 11.69 2.22 9.77
N PHE A 83 10.47 1.72 9.58
CA PHE A 83 9.26 2.26 10.22
C PHE A 83 8.58 1.14 11.02
N ASP A 84 7.99 1.47 12.16
CA ASP A 84 7.25 0.46 12.94
C ASP A 84 6.09 -0.11 12.13
N LEU A 85 5.42 0.73 11.33
CA LEU A 85 4.30 0.33 10.47
C LEU A 85 4.49 0.93 9.07
N VAL A 86 4.37 0.10 8.05
CA VAL A 86 4.20 0.52 6.66
C VAL A 86 2.73 0.31 6.29
N ILE A 87 2.03 1.37 5.89
CA ILE A 87 0.69 1.27 5.32
C ILE A 87 0.75 1.46 3.82
N CYS A 88 0.01 0.63 3.07
CA CYS A 88 -0.09 0.68 1.61
C CYS A 88 -1.55 0.39 1.22
N ILE A 89 -2.32 1.45 1.00
CA ILE A 89 -3.78 1.37 0.93
C ILE A 89 -4.28 1.71 -0.47
N ASP A 90 -4.86 0.72 -1.16
CA ASP A 90 -5.39 0.87 -2.52
C ASP A 90 -4.31 1.41 -3.49
N VAL A 91 -3.16 0.75 -3.51
CA VAL A 91 -1.99 1.08 -4.34
C VAL A 91 -1.57 -0.10 -5.21
N LEU A 92 -1.52 -1.31 -4.62
CA LEU A 92 -0.94 -2.48 -5.28
C LEU A 92 -1.70 -2.86 -6.55
N GLU A 93 -3.01 -2.68 -6.59
CA GLU A 93 -3.82 -2.91 -7.78
C GLU A 93 -3.50 -1.97 -8.96
N HIS A 94 -2.87 -0.83 -8.69
CA HIS A 94 -2.44 0.13 -9.73
C HIS A 94 -1.06 -0.19 -10.31
N ILE A 95 -0.38 -1.21 -9.78
CA ILE A 95 0.95 -1.63 -10.19
C ILE A 95 0.83 -2.84 -11.12
N PRO A 96 1.53 -2.85 -12.28
CA PRO A 96 1.60 -4.03 -13.14
C PRO A 96 2.10 -5.25 -12.39
N GLU A 97 1.55 -6.40 -12.73
CA GLU A 97 1.81 -7.68 -12.06
C GLU A 97 3.30 -8.03 -12.01
N THR A 98 4.04 -7.71 -13.08
CA THR A 98 5.48 -7.93 -13.20
C THR A 98 6.31 -7.17 -12.16
N ASP A 99 5.79 -6.03 -11.68
CA ASP A 99 6.48 -5.16 -10.72
C ASP A 99 6.08 -5.40 -9.27
N LEU A 100 4.95 -6.07 -9.03
CA LEU A 100 4.44 -6.32 -7.69
C LEU A 100 5.43 -7.03 -6.75
N PRO A 101 6.18 -8.06 -7.18
CA PRO A 101 7.15 -8.72 -6.28
C PRO A 101 8.20 -7.75 -5.75
N ARG A 102 8.70 -6.84 -6.60
CA ARG A 102 9.66 -5.81 -6.22
C ARG A 102 9.06 -4.81 -5.24
N ILE A 103 7.85 -4.33 -5.51
CA ILE A 103 7.18 -3.35 -4.65
C ILE A 103 6.81 -3.96 -3.29
N ILE A 104 6.28 -5.17 -3.27
CA ILE A 104 5.97 -5.87 -2.01
C ILE A 104 7.24 -6.07 -1.19
N LYS A 105 8.33 -6.54 -1.82
CA LYS A 105 9.62 -6.63 -1.13
C LYS A 105 10.03 -5.31 -0.50
N GLU A 106 9.87 -4.20 -1.21
CA GLU A 106 10.19 -2.86 -0.72
C GLU A 106 9.37 -2.46 0.50
N LEU A 107 8.05 -2.76 0.53
CA LEU A 107 7.21 -2.52 1.71
C LEU A 107 7.78 -3.23 2.95
N PHE A 108 8.19 -4.49 2.79
CA PHE A 108 8.77 -5.27 3.88
C PHE A 108 10.20 -4.84 4.22
N ASP A 109 10.96 -4.35 3.25
CA ASP A 109 12.28 -3.78 3.49
C ASP A 109 12.20 -2.51 4.34
N TYR A 110 11.19 -1.66 4.14
CA TYR A 110 10.95 -0.49 4.99
C TYR A 110 10.31 -0.84 6.34
N SER A 111 9.68 -1.98 6.46
CA SER A 111 9.03 -2.37 7.71
C SER A 111 10.02 -2.84 8.76
N GLY A 112 9.96 -2.23 9.94
CA GLY A 112 10.62 -2.70 11.15
C GLY A 112 9.80 -3.73 11.91
N LYS A 113 8.45 -3.64 11.83
CA LYS A 113 7.54 -4.49 12.60
C LYS A 113 6.35 -4.97 11.78
N TYR A 114 5.57 -4.07 11.19
CA TYR A 114 4.27 -4.39 10.56
C TYR A 114 4.12 -3.79 9.18
N VAL A 115 3.45 -4.51 8.30
CA VAL A 115 2.92 -4.01 7.03
C VAL A 115 1.40 -4.18 7.05
N PHE A 116 0.65 -3.12 6.78
CA PHE A 116 -0.77 -3.14 6.52
C PHE A 116 -1.02 -2.73 5.08
N ALA A 117 -1.44 -3.67 4.25
CA ALA A 117 -1.69 -3.42 2.84
C ALA A 117 -3.12 -3.82 2.44
N THR A 118 -3.66 -3.10 1.47
CA THR A 118 -4.94 -3.44 0.82
C THR A 118 -4.81 -3.38 -0.69
N ALA A 119 -5.54 -4.24 -1.39
CA ALA A 119 -5.67 -4.21 -2.84
C ALA A 119 -7.11 -4.49 -3.27
N ALA A 120 -7.56 -3.86 -4.36
CA ALA A 120 -8.83 -4.22 -4.97
C ALA A 120 -8.69 -5.53 -5.76
N VAL A 121 -9.72 -6.37 -5.67
CA VAL A 121 -9.80 -7.65 -6.42
C VAL A 121 -10.77 -7.58 -7.60
N LYS A 122 -11.01 -6.39 -8.12
CA LYS A 122 -11.90 -6.11 -9.24
C LYS A 122 -11.42 -4.89 -10.01
N GLU A 123 -11.88 -4.72 -11.21
CA GLU A 123 -11.61 -3.55 -12.03
C GLU A 123 -11.98 -2.24 -11.34
N ALA A 124 -11.21 -1.19 -11.65
CA ALA A 124 -11.54 0.15 -11.24
C ALA A 124 -12.79 0.65 -12.00
N GLY A 125 -13.59 1.47 -11.32
CA GLY A 125 -14.62 2.25 -12.00
C GLY A 125 -14.06 3.48 -12.74
N LYS A 126 -12.73 3.59 -12.87
CA LYS A 126 -12.05 4.70 -13.53
C LYS A 126 -11.12 4.18 -14.62
N THR A 127 -11.13 4.92 -15.74
CA THR A 127 -10.20 4.75 -16.84
C THR A 127 -9.10 5.80 -16.76
N LEU A 128 -7.88 5.42 -17.05
CA LEU A 128 -6.75 6.32 -17.18
C LEU A 128 -6.86 7.17 -18.46
N PRO A 129 -6.16 8.32 -18.56
CA PRO A 129 -6.19 9.16 -19.76
C PRO A 129 -5.84 8.43 -21.06
N ASN A 130 -5.01 7.40 -21.01
CA ASN A 130 -4.64 6.57 -22.18
C ASN A 130 -5.66 5.44 -22.49
N GLY A 131 -6.81 5.37 -21.81
CA GLY A 131 -7.85 4.38 -22.07
C GLY A 131 -7.72 3.08 -21.29
N LEU A 132 -6.61 2.83 -20.58
CA LEU A 132 -6.44 1.64 -19.74
C LEU A 132 -7.28 1.71 -18.47
N ASN A 133 -7.68 0.56 -17.92
CA ASN A 133 -8.28 0.52 -16.59
C ASN A 133 -7.27 1.01 -15.54
N ALA A 134 -7.72 1.79 -14.57
CA ALA A 134 -6.82 2.30 -13.54
C ALA A 134 -6.23 1.19 -12.64
N HIS A 135 -6.88 0.02 -12.53
CA HIS A 135 -6.27 -1.15 -11.91
C HIS A 135 -5.46 -1.94 -12.96
N ALA A 136 -4.14 -1.87 -12.85
CA ALA A 136 -3.21 -2.62 -13.69
C ALA A 136 -3.26 -4.12 -13.41
N THR A 137 -3.50 -4.48 -12.14
CA THR A 137 -3.59 -5.87 -11.67
C THR A 137 -4.93 -6.13 -11.02
N VAL A 138 -5.71 -7.03 -11.63
CA VAL A 138 -7.00 -7.50 -11.12
C VAL A 138 -6.94 -9.01 -10.93
N ARG A 139 -6.77 -9.44 -9.69
CA ARG A 139 -6.57 -10.84 -9.33
C ARG A 139 -7.43 -11.22 -8.11
N PRO A 140 -7.85 -12.51 -8.00
CA PRO A 140 -8.59 -12.98 -6.83
C PRO A 140 -7.71 -13.00 -5.57
N GLN A 141 -8.36 -13.14 -4.42
CA GLN A 141 -7.69 -13.12 -3.12
C GLN A 141 -6.60 -14.19 -2.98
N GLU A 142 -6.86 -15.37 -3.53
CA GLU A 142 -5.96 -16.53 -3.48
C GLU A 142 -4.62 -16.21 -4.15
N TRP A 143 -4.67 -15.53 -5.28
CA TRP A 143 -3.47 -15.08 -5.99
C TRP A 143 -2.64 -14.08 -5.16
N TRP A 144 -3.31 -13.13 -4.48
CA TRP A 144 -2.63 -12.19 -3.57
C TRP A 144 -1.99 -12.94 -2.39
N ASN A 145 -2.65 -13.97 -1.85
CA ASN A 145 -2.08 -14.82 -0.79
C ASN A 145 -0.78 -15.49 -1.24
N GLU A 146 -0.75 -16.02 -2.45
CA GLU A 146 0.45 -16.64 -3.03
C GLU A 146 1.57 -15.62 -3.22
N LEU A 147 1.24 -14.42 -3.71
CA LEU A 147 2.21 -13.35 -3.92
C LEU A 147 2.86 -12.90 -2.60
N PHE A 148 2.11 -12.89 -1.50
CA PHE A 148 2.64 -12.58 -0.17
C PHE A 148 3.28 -13.78 0.56
N ALA A 149 3.14 -14.99 0.04
CA ALA A 149 3.64 -16.21 0.67
C ALA A 149 5.16 -16.24 0.96
N PRO A 150 6.06 -15.62 0.15
CA PRO A 150 7.48 -15.54 0.47
C PRO A 150 7.79 -14.83 1.80
N TYR A 151 6.85 -14.02 2.28
CA TYR A 151 6.98 -13.29 3.54
C TYR A 151 6.42 -14.08 4.73
N LYS A 152 6.61 -15.40 4.75
CA LYS A 152 6.11 -16.35 5.78
C LYS A 152 6.59 -16.06 7.21
N ASN A 153 7.63 -15.26 7.36
CA ASN A 153 8.07 -14.77 8.68
C ASN A 153 7.16 -13.68 9.24
N TYR A 154 6.07 -13.38 8.56
CA TYR A 154 5.05 -12.45 8.94
C TYR A 154 3.75 -13.23 9.21
N THR A 155 3.16 -13.04 10.37
CA THR A 155 1.81 -13.54 10.64
C THR A 155 0.84 -12.70 9.82
N LEU A 156 0.12 -13.32 8.89
CA LEU A 156 -0.95 -12.67 8.14
C LEU A 156 -2.22 -12.77 9.00
N ASP A 157 -2.70 -11.65 9.49
CA ASP A 157 -3.99 -11.58 10.19
C ASP A 157 -5.04 -10.97 9.25
N PHE A 158 -5.98 -11.80 8.80
CA PHE A 158 -7.06 -11.41 7.90
C PHE A 158 -8.30 -11.04 8.70
N THR A 159 -8.34 -9.86 9.28
CA THR A 159 -9.52 -9.41 10.00
C THR A 159 -10.50 -8.68 9.09
N THR A 160 -11.39 -9.43 8.45
CA THR A 160 -12.60 -8.86 7.83
C THR A 160 -13.75 -8.88 8.84
N LYS A 161 -13.84 -7.91 9.73
CA LYS A 161 -14.97 -7.82 10.69
C LYS A 161 -16.30 -7.39 10.06
N LYS A 162 -16.35 -7.01 8.76
CA LYS A 162 -17.60 -6.82 8.00
C LYS A 162 -17.36 -7.05 6.51
N PRO A 163 -18.17 -7.87 5.81
CA PRO A 163 -18.15 -7.96 4.36
C PRO A 163 -18.61 -6.59 3.82
N THR A 164 -17.68 -5.82 3.30
CA THR A 164 -18.04 -4.59 2.59
C THR A 164 -18.54 -4.97 1.19
N LYS A 165 -19.52 -4.25 0.63
CA LYS A 165 -20.02 -4.43 -0.75
C LYS A 165 -18.92 -4.35 -1.83
N ARG A 166 -17.71 -3.92 -1.46
CA ARG A 166 -16.52 -3.88 -2.30
C ARG A 166 -15.57 -4.99 -1.86
N LYS A 167 -15.35 -5.97 -2.73
CA LYS A 167 -14.34 -7.03 -2.52
C LYS A 167 -12.95 -6.40 -2.51
N LYS A 168 -12.23 -6.53 -1.40
CA LYS A 168 -10.85 -6.07 -1.23
C LYS A 168 -10.05 -7.10 -0.48
N TYR A 169 -8.80 -7.20 -0.84
CA TYR A 169 -7.80 -7.98 -0.16
C TYR A 169 -7.15 -7.17 0.97
N TYR A 170 -6.89 -7.79 2.10
CA TYR A 170 -6.24 -7.15 3.26
C TYR A 170 -5.10 -8.03 3.75
N VAL A 171 -3.98 -7.41 4.06
CA VAL A 171 -2.83 -8.05 4.69
C VAL A 171 -2.41 -7.21 5.89
N LEU A 172 -2.28 -7.85 7.04
CA LEU A 172 -1.49 -7.34 8.16
C LEU A 172 -0.35 -8.34 8.39
N GLY A 173 0.86 -7.96 7.98
CA GLY A 173 2.05 -8.76 8.18
C GLY A 173 2.87 -8.27 9.37
N GLN A 174 3.28 -9.18 10.27
CA GLN A 174 4.20 -8.90 11.36
C GLN A 174 5.58 -9.49 11.06
N LYS A 175 6.64 -8.68 11.20
CA LYS A 175 8.02 -9.17 11.12
C LYS A 175 8.34 -9.99 12.36
N VAL A 176 8.48 -11.29 12.22
CA VAL A 176 8.99 -12.14 13.29
C VAL A 176 10.48 -11.84 13.46
N LYS A 177 10.91 -11.51 14.70
CA LYS A 177 12.34 -11.41 15.00
C LYS A 177 12.98 -12.75 14.64
N ALA A 178 13.99 -12.73 13.75
CA ALA A 178 14.81 -13.92 13.54
C ALA A 178 15.36 -14.32 14.90
N ASN A 179 14.95 -15.49 15.39
CA ASN A 179 15.60 -16.08 16.56
C ASN A 179 17.09 -16.22 16.21
N LYS A 180 17.95 -15.53 16.95
CA LYS A 180 19.38 -15.81 16.90
C LYS A 180 19.51 -17.28 17.27
N ILE A 181 19.79 -18.13 16.29
CA ILE A 181 20.26 -19.48 16.53
C ILE A 181 21.59 -19.30 17.27
N ARG A 182 21.59 -19.70 18.54
CA ARG A 182 22.82 -19.80 19.35
C ARG A 182 23.58 -21.01 18.91
#